data_f9ccccba9c07bf5f51cff023886c223a
#
_entry.id   f9ccccba9c07bf5f51cff023886c223a
#
_cell.length_a   1.000
_cell.length_b   1.000
_cell.length_c   1.000
_cell.angle_alpha   90.00
_cell.angle_beta   90.00
_cell.angle_gamma   90.00
#
_symmetry.space_group_name_H-M   'P 1'
#
loop_
_entity.id
_entity.type
_entity.pdbx_description
1 polymer ?
#
loop_
_entity_poly.entity_id
_entity_poly.type
_entity_poly.pdbx_seq_one_letter_code
_entity_poly.pdbx_strand_id
1 'polypeptide(L)'
;MRTYKLLTALMTVVISGTASAQTVQGSVDDGFVIKAGNVTMTVSAREGGKIMSYKYDDKEMLSQLRMANQYGSTFWTSPQKEWNWPPVTEFDRGAYTDDTDAAQSSKSLLLTSQVARKLPFQIQKQYTPDPKGKFIRVSYTIINKGDAERQVAPWEISRVVADESGLIFFEAPVEGITPAGLIPFKGEAGASWYSFEQAPQNRKINSDGKGWLAYAADGLLMIKKFADLTPSQPAPDEAEIQVYVNQGKTYIELESQGEYKKLAPGESLTWTVDWYLIPVKDELVPSKKLLNLVQKTIK
;
A
#
# COMPACT_ATOMS: atom_id res chain seq x y z
N MET A 1 31.42 21.98 68.42
CA MET A 1 31.61 21.42 67.02
C MET A 1 30.33 20.71 66.65
N ARG A 2 29.57 21.27 65.72
CA ARG A 2 28.35 20.66 65.16
C ARG A 2 28.69 20.16 63.78
N THR A 3 28.65 18.83 63.59
CA THR A 3 28.86 18.14 62.28
C THR A 3 27.58 18.15 61.52
N TYR A 4 27.56 18.81 60.36
CA TYR A 4 26.47 18.71 59.37
C TYR A 4 26.72 17.50 58.46
N LYS A 5 25.78 16.53 58.44
CA LYS A 5 25.73 15.45 57.44
C LYS A 5 25.04 15.98 56.22
N LEU A 6 25.77 16.04 55.11
CA LEU A 6 25.19 16.26 53.79
C LEU A 6 24.45 14.98 53.35
N LEU A 7 23.15 15.07 53.11
CA LEU A 7 22.37 14.03 52.43
C LEU A 7 22.42 14.33 50.94
N THR A 8 23.12 13.51 50.16
CA THR A 8 23.09 13.58 48.71
C THR A 8 21.87 12.79 48.23
N ALA A 9 20.84 13.47 47.73
CA ALA A 9 19.71 12.84 47.12
C ALA A 9 20.07 12.46 45.67
N LEU A 10 20.10 11.16 45.40
CA LEU A 10 20.26 10.61 44.02
C LEU A 10 18.92 10.72 43.32
N MET A 11 18.82 11.65 42.38
CA MET A 11 17.63 11.81 41.52
C MET A 11 17.73 10.83 40.40
N THR A 12 17.01 9.69 40.48
CA THR A 12 16.87 8.72 39.39
C THR A 12 15.92 9.31 38.36
N VAL A 13 16.44 9.77 37.22
CA VAL A 13 15.63 10.16 36.06
C VAL A 13 15.12 8.89 35.41
N VAL A 14 13.86 8.54 35.64
CA VAL A 14 13.15 7.51 34.90
C VAL A 14 12.77 8.13 33.55
N ILE A 15 13.54 7.82 32.53
CA ILE A 15 13.13 8.10 31.11
C ILE A 15 12.04 7.09 30.81
N SER A 16 10.78 7.47 31.02
CA SER A 16 9.64 6.74 30.47
C SER A 16 9.62 6.97 28.98
N GLY A 17 10.20 6.03 28.21
CA GLY A 17 9.99 5.94 26.78
C GLY A 17 8.50 5.71 26.54
N THR A 18 7.78 6.72 26.08
CA THR A 18 6.41 6.56 25.61
C THR A 18 6.46 5.67 24.38
N ALA A 19 6.04 4.41 24.54
CA ALA A 19 5.76 3.55 23.39
C ALA A 19 4.72 4.29 22.55
N SER A 20 5.06 4.56 21.28
CA SER A 20 4.16 5.22 20.34
C SER A 20 2.91 4.34 20.19
N ALA A 21 1.77 4.82 20.64
CA ALA A 21 0.55 4.03 20.70
C ALA A 21 0.03 3.78 19.27
N GLN A 22 -0.35 2.52 18.99
CA GLN A 22 -1.13 2.20 17.81
C GLN A 22 -2.55 2.73 18.03
N THR A 23 -3.06 3.51 17.09
CA THR A 23 -4.39 4.10 17.22
C THR A 23 -5.11 4.16 15.87
N VAL A 24 -6.43 4.02 15.94
CA VAL A 24 -7.35 4.41 14.87
C VAL A 24 -8.24 5.50 15.44
N GLN A 25 -8.32 6.64 14.76
CA GLN A 25 -9.10 7.80 15.18
C GLN A 25 -9.71 8.50 13.97
N GLY A 26 -10.81 9.19 14.14
CA GLY A 26 -11.45 9.98 13.10
C GLY A 26 -12.94 9.68 12.94
N SER A 27 -13.50 10.17 11.84
CA SER A 27 -14.90 9.98 11.46
C SER A 27 -15.04 9.86 9.94
N VAL A 28 -16.22 9.47 9.48
CA VAL A 28 -16.55 9.41 8.04
C VAL A 28 -16.38 10.79 7.39
N ASP A 29 -16.69 11.86 8.12
CA ASP A 29 -16.68 13.22 7.59
C ASP A 29 -15.28 13.83 7.54
N ASP A 30 -14.48 13.61 8.59
CA ASP A 30 -13.14 14.20 8.74
C ASP A 30 -12.04 13.30 8.17
N GLY A 31 -12.37 12.04 7.87
CA GLY A 31 -11.41 11.00 7.55
C GLY A 31 -10.85 10.31 8.80
N PHE A 32 -10.15 9.20 8.56
CA PHE A 32 -9.57 8.38 9.61
C PHE A 32 -8.06 8.46 9.61
N VAL A 33 -7.46 8.47 10.78
CA VAL A 33 -6.02 8.46 11.00
C VAL A 33 -5.64 7.16 11.70
N ILE A 34 -4.82 6.34 11.05
CA ILE A 34 -4.29 5.08 11.56
C ILE A 34 -2.79 5.27 11.83
N LYS A 35 -2.36 4.97 13.07
CA LYS A 35 -0.95 5.11 13.48
C LYS A 35 -0.34 3.77 13.88
N ALA A 36 0.89 3.54 13.41
CA ALA A 36 1.73 2.41 13.77
C ALA A 36 3.17 2.92 13.99
N GLY A 37 3.57 3.14 15.26
CA GLY A 37 4.85 3.78 15.55
C GLY A 37 4.90 5.21 15.01
N ASN A 38 5.94 5.53 14.24
CA ASN A 38 6.12 6.83 13.58
C ASN A 38 5.37 6.92 12.24
N VAL A 39 4.69 5.84 11.84
CA VAL A 39 3.96 5.80 10.58
C VAL A 39 2.53 6.24 10.78
N THR A 40 2.05 7.10 9.89
CA THR A 40 0.66 7.59 9.85
C THR A 40 0.07 7.34 8.48
N MET A 41 -1.10 6.70 8.44
CA MET A 41 -1.93 6.52 7.25
C MET A 41 -3.23 7.28 7.44
N THR A 42 -3.63 8.11 6.48
CA THR A 42 -4.97 8.74 6.48
C THR A 42 -5.85 8.12 5.43
N VAL A 43 -7.11 7.88 5.77
CA VAL A 43 -8.09 7.20 4.92
C VAL A 43 -9.37 8.04 4.84
N SER A 44 -9.92 8.19 3.63
CA SER A 44 -11.21 8.88 3.42
C SER A 44 -12.30 7.88 3.08
N ALA A 45 -13.28 7.73 3.97
CA ALA A 45 -14.48 6.94 3.68
C ALA A 45 -15.33 7.57 2.57
N ARG A 46 -15.33 8.89 2.43
CA ARG A 46 -16.09 9.62 1.41
C ARG A 46 -15.53 9.46 -0.01
N GLU A 47 -14.26 9.10 -0.12
CA GLU A 47 -13.53 8.98 -1.39
C GLU A 47 -13.08 7.53 -1.64
N GLY A 48 -14.00 6.58 -1.67
CA GLY A 48 -13.70 5.20 -2.02
C GLY A 48 -12.96 4.40 -0.94
N GLY A 49 -12.97 4.83 0.33
CA GLY A 49 -12.07 4.25 1.33
C GLY A 49 -10.61 4.36 0.87
N LYS A 50 -10.23 5.48 0.25
CA LYS A 50 -8.92 5.73 -0.32
C LYS A 50 -7.90 6.03 0.77
N ILE A 51 -6.68 5.48 0.64
CA ILE A 51 -5.54 5.92 1.43
C ILE A 51 -5.08 7.25 0.85
N MET A 52 -5.30 8.34 1.59
CA MET A 52 -5.05 9.71 1.14
C MET A 52 -3.61 10.14 1.34
N SER A 53 -2.95 9.59 2.37
CA SER A 53 -1.60 9.96 2.80
C SER A 53 -0.95 8.78 3.52
N TYR A 54 0.36 8.62 3.37
CA TYR A 54 1.16 7.62 4.07
C TYR A 54 2.51 8.23 4.43
N LYS A 55 2.72 8.51 5.71
CA LYS A 55 3.86 9.30 6.22
C LYS A 55 4.69 8.54 7.22
N TYR A 56 5.98 8.85 7.23
CA TYR A 56 6.87 8.60 8.36
C TYR A 56 7.21 9.95 9.00
N ASP A 57 6.78 10.18 10.23
CA ASP A 57 6.71 11.50 10.84
C ASP A 57 5.96 12.47 9.89
N ASP A 58 6.61 13.52 9.37
CA ASP A 58 5.99 14.49 8.46
C ASP A 58 6.28 14.24 6.97
N LYS A 59 7.10 13.22 6.63
CA LYS A 59 7.49 12.93 5.24
C LYS A 59 6.45 12.08 4.54
N GLU A 60 5.89 12.60 3.46
CA GLU A 60 4.87 11.96 2.65
C GLU A 60 5.48 11.05 1.57
N MET A 61 4.92 9.84 1.39
CA MET A 61 5.35 8.89 0.35
C MET A 61 4.40 8.80 -0.84
N LEU A 62 3.12 9.12 -0.65
CA LEU A 62 2.16 9.06 -1.73
C LEU A 62 2.04 10.39 -2.48
N SER A 63 1.78 10.31 -3.77
CA SER A 63 1.47 11.50 -4.57
C SER A 63 0.27 12.25 -3.98
N GLN A 64 0.40 13.57 -3.88
CA GLN A 64 -0.63 14.49 -3.42
C GLN A 64 -1.23 15.32 -4.56
N LEU A 65 -1.03 14.89 -5.81
CA LEU A 65 -1.56 15.55 -7.01
C LEU A 65 -3.08 15.35 -7.09
N ARG A 66 -3.85 16.25 -6.48
CA ARG A 66 -5.32 16.17 -6.39
C ARG A 66 -6.04 16.31 -7.74
N MET A 67 -5.35 16.74 -8.78
CA MET A 67 -5.91 16.84 -10.13
C MET A 67 -6.10 15.44 -10.73
N ALA A 68 -7.24 15.20 -11.34
CA ALA A 68 -7.58 13.98 -12.07
C ALA A 68 -7.38 12.66 -11.30
N ASN A 69 -7.56 12.65 -9.97
CA ASN A 69 -7.35 11.47 -9.12
C ASN A 69 -5.92 10.89 -9.10
N GLN A 70 -4.91 11.72 -9.31
CA GLN A 70 -3.50 11.30 -9.40
C GLN A 70 -2.81 11.25 -8.03
N TYR A 71 -3.52 10.85 -6.98
CA TYR A 71 -3.04 10.86 -5.59
C TYR A 71 -3.48 9.63 -4.81
N GLY A 72 -2.75 9.36 -3.74
CA GLY A 72 -3.11 8.34 -2.77
C GLY A 72 -3.08 6.92 -3.30
N SER A 73 -3.75 6.02 -2.61
CA SER A 73 -3.92 4.63 -3.03
C SER A 73 -5.38 4.24 -3.04
N THR A 74 -5.78 3.56 -4.12
CA THR A 74 -7.14 3.09 -4.36
C THR A 74 -7.18 1.57 -4.59
N PHE A 75 -8.38 1.03 -4.69
CA PHE A 75 -8.60 -0.39 -4.92
C PHE A 75 -9.58 -0.59 -6.07
N TRP A 76 -9.22 -1.46 -6.99
CA TRP A 76 -10.05 -1.91 -8.11
C TRP A 76 -10.19 -3.44 -8.10
N THR A 77 -11.00 -3.97 -8.99
CA THR A 77 -11.07 -5.41 -9.26
C THR A 77 -10.40 -5.72 -10.59
N SER A 78 -9.79 -6.91 -10.69
CA SER A 78 -9.14 -7.40 -11.90
C SER A 78 -9.94 -8.59 -12.46
N PRO A 79 -9.99 -8.79 -13.80
CA PRO A 79 -9.29 -8.00 -14.83
C PRO A 79 -10.02 -6.71 -15.20
N GLN A 80 -9.27 -5.70 -15.64
CA GLN A 80 -9.83 -4.41 -16.06
C GLN A 80 -10.88 -4.53 -17.16
N LYS A 81 -10.76 -5.49 -18.03
CA LYS A 81 -11.69 -5.72 -19.15
C LYS A 81 -13.15 -5.98 -18.72
N GLU A 82 -13.38 -6.42 -17.49
CA GLU A 82 -14.74 -6.65 -16.95
C GLU A 82 -15.52 -5.34 -16.74
N TRP A 83 -14.85 -4.22 -16.55
CA TRP A 83 -15.49 -2.93 -16.28
C TRP A 83 -15.05 -1.79 -17.22
N ASN A 84 -13.93 -1.95 -17.93
CA ASN A 84 -13.31 -0.94 -18.78
C ASN A 84 -13.06 0.40 -18.08
N TRP A 85 -12.54 1.41 -18.81
CA TRP A 85 -12.35 2.75 -18.24
C TRP A 85 -13.65 3.57 -18.34
N PRO A 86 -14.00 4.40 -17.34
CA PRO A 86 -13.31 4.66 -16.07
C PRO A 86 -13.55 3.58 -15.01
N PRO A 87 -12.76 3.60 -13.90
CA PRO A 87 -12.92 2.67 -12.79
C PRO A 87 -14.33 2.67 -12.20
N VAL A 88 -14.71 1.53 -11.61
CA VAL A 88 -16.00 1.35 -10.95
C VAL A 88 -16.13 2.37 -9.81
N THR A 89 -17.09 3.27 -9.94
CA THR A 89 -17.25 4.43 -9.05
C THR A 89 -17.39 4.02 -7.59
N GLU A 90 -18.18 2.99 -7.32
CA GLU A 90 -18.45 2.49 -5.97
C GLU A 90 -17.19 1.99 -5.26
N PHE A 91 -16.17 1.53 -6.01
CA PHE A 91 -14.90 1.04 -5.45
C PHE A 91 -13.83 2.12 -5.35
N ASP A 92 -13.75 3.00 -6.35
CA ASP A 92 -12.67 3.97 -6.53
C ASP A 92 -12.90 5.28 -5.78
N ARG A 93 -14.14 5.80 -5.78
CA ARG A 93 -14.45 7.14 -5.27
C ARG A 93 -15.83 7.28 -4.60
N GLY A 94 -16.65 6.24 -4.61
CA GLY A 94 -17.95 6.23 -3.92
C GLY A 94 -17.77 6.27 -2.41
N ALA A 95 -18.76 6.80 -1.68
CA ALA A 95 -18.71 6.79 -0.24
C ALA A 95 -18.83 5.37 0.32
N TYR A 96 -18.03 5.07 1.33
CA TYR A 96 -18.05 3.84 2.12
C TYR A 96 -18.70 4.12 3.48
N THR A 97 -19.41 3.13 4.01
CA THR A 97 -19.94 3.14 5.37
C THR A 97 -18.86 2.66 6.34
N ASP A 98 -18.80 3.27 7.51
CA ASP A 98 -18.02 2.75 8.63
C ASP A 98 -18.82 1.64 9.33
N ASP A 99 -18.38 0.40 9.16
CA ASP A 99 -18.98 -0.79 9.76
C ASP A 99 -18.09 -1.35 10.89
N THR A 100 -17.21 -0.53 11.44
CA THR A 100 -16.31 -0.93 12.52
C THR A 100 -17.09 -1.26 13.78
N ASP A 101 -16.85 -2.44 14.35
CA ASP A 101 -17.37 -2.78 15.68
C ASP A 101 -16.83 -1.78 16.72
N ALA A 102 -17.72 -1.19 17.51
CA ALA A 102 -17.37 -0.21 18.54
C ALA A 102 -16.31 -0.70 19.52
N ALA A 103 -16.29 -2.02 19.84
CA ALA A 103 -15.25 -2.62 20.68
C ALA A 103 -13.88 -2.72 19.99
N GLN A 104 -13.81 -2.55 18.68
CA GLN A 104 -12.59 -2.61 17.87
C GLN A 104 -12.18 -1.26 17.29
N SER A 105 -12.98 -0.21 17.46
CA SER A 105 -12.81 1.09 16.79
C SER A 105 -11.46 1.78 17.06
N SER A 106 -10.80 1.50 18.19
CA SER A 106 -9.45 1.99 18.48
C SER A 106 -8.32 1.13 17.89
N LYS A 107 -8.64 -0.09 17.38
CA LYS A 107 -7.67 -1.09 16.93
C LYS A 107 -7.71 -1.35 15.43
N SER A 108 -8.86 -1.13 14.79
CA SER A 108 -9.04 -1.32 13.36
C SER A 108 -10.18 -0.44 12.85
N LEU A 109 -10.15 -0.14 11.55
CA LEU A 109 -11.22 0.54 10.81
C LEU A 109 -11.74 -0.43 9.76
N LEU A 110 -13.05 -0.64 9.68
CA LEU A 110 -13.71 -1.41 8.63
C LEU A 110 -14.64 -0.51 7.83
N LEU A 111 -14.33 -0.35 6.55
CA LEU A 111 -15.14 0.42 5.61
C LEU A 111 -15.77 -0.50 4.57
N THR A 112 -17.06 -0.33 4.29
CA THR A 112 -17.82 -1.13 3.33
C THR A 112 -18.40 -0.26 2.22
N SER A 113 -18.17 -0.64 0.95
CA SER A 113 -18.77 0.04 -0.21
C SER A 113 -20.24 -0.29 -0.38
N GLN A 114 -20.92 0.47 -1.22
CA GLN A 114 -22.15 0.00 -1.81
C GLN A 114 -21.86 -1.15 -2.79
N VAL A 115 -22.86 -1.97 -3.10
CA VAL A 115 -22.77 -2.94 -4.20
C VAL A 115 -22.66 -2.17 -5.52
N ALA A 116 -21.69 -2.51 -6.33
CA ALA A 116 -21.48 -1.78 -7.58
C ALA A 116 -22.57 -2.09 -8.62
N ARG A 117 -22.90 -1.09 -9.44
CA ARG A 117 -23.92 -1.22 -10.47
C ARG A 117 -23.44 -1.98 -11.72
N LYS A 118 -22.15 -1.86 -12.04
CA LYS A 118 -21.55 -2.54 -13.21
C LYS A 118 -21.18 -3.98 -12.91
N LEU A 119 -20.76 -4.25 -11.68
CA LEU A 119 -20.29 -5.57 -11.25
C LEU A 119 -21.02 -5.95 -9.96
N PRO A 120 -21.45 -7.21 -9.80
CA PRO A 120 -22.21 -7.63 -8.63
C PRO A 120 -21.33 -7.82 -7.39
N PHE A 121 -20.36 -6.94 -7.16
CA PHE A 121 -19.45 -7.01 -6.03
C PHE A 121 -19.69 -5.89 -5.04
N GLN A 122 -19.41 -6.18 -3.78
CA GLN A 122 -19.27 -5.25 -2.68
C GLN A 122 -17.86 -5.37 -2.12
N ILE A 123 -17.23 -4.25 -1.79
CA ILE A 123 -15.86 -4.22 -1.27
C ILE A 123 -15.86 -3.83 0.20
N GLN A 124 -15.11 -4.58 1.00
CA GLN A 124 -14.74 -4.16 2.35
C GLN A 124 -13.23 -3.88 2.39
N LYS A 125 -12.86 -2.83 3.12
CA LYS A 125 -11.48 -2.44 3.38
C LYS A 125 -11.27 -2.35 4.87
N GLN A 126 -10.39 -3.18 5.41
CA GLN A 126 -10.04 -3.15 6.83
C GLN A 126 -8.60 -2.66 7.00
N TYR A 127 -8.42 -1.66 7.85
CA TYR A 127 -7.12 -1.06 8.16
C TYR A 127 -6.77 -1.39 9.61
N THR A 128 -5.65 -2.08 9.82
CA THR A 128 -5.23 -2.54 11.15
C THR A 128 -3.76 -2.22 11.38
N PRO A 129 -3.42 -1.34 12.33
CA PRO A 129 -2.04 -1.12 12.71
C PRO A 129 -1.46 -2.36 13.40
N ASP A 130 -0.24 -2.75 13.03
CA ASP A 130 0.48 -3.82 13.71
C ASP A 130 0.69 -3.48 15.20
N PRO A 131 0.38 -4.39 16.14
CA PRO A 131 0.55 -4.13 17.57
C PRO A 131 1.98 -3.78 18.01
N LYS A 132 2.99 -4.13 17.21
CA LYS A 132 4.39 -3.77 17.42
C LYS A 132 4.81 -2.49 16.71
N GLY A 133 3.88 -1.83 16.01
CA GLY A 133 4.13 -0.58 15.30
C GLY A 133 5.01 -0.70 14.06
N LYS A 134 5.10 -1.87 13.43
CA LYS A 134 6.00 -2.13 12.30
C LYS A 134 5.39 -1.82 10.94
N PHE A 135 4.08 -2.01 10.79
CA PHE A 135 3.36 -1.85 9.52
C PHE A 135 1.88 -1.51 9.78
N ILE A 136 1.18 -1.14 8.73
CA ILE A 136 -0.28 -1.08 8.72
C ILE A 136 -0.77 -2.13 7.71
N ARG A 137 -1.62 -3.05 8.17
CA ARG A 137 -2.27 -4.04 7.33
C ARG A 137 -3.52 -3.47 6.70
N VAL A 138 -3.64 -3.62 5.39
CA VAL A 138 -4.86 -3.33 4.66
C VAL A 138 -5.41 -4.65 4.10
N SER A 139 -6.61 -5.03 4.53
CA SER A 139 -7.30 -6.21 4.04
C SER A 139 -8.45 -5.78 3.14
N TYR A 140 -8.44 -6.28 1.91
CA TYR A 140 -9.49 -6.06 0.91
C TYR A 140 -10.32 -7.31 0.78
N THR A 141 -11.63 -7.21 1.03
CA THR A 141 -12.58 -8.32 0.85
C THR A 141 -13.54 -7.98 -0.27
N ILE A 142 -13.56 -8.83 -1.30
CA ILE A 142 -14.52 -8.78 -2.41
C ILE A 142 -15.63 -9.79 -2.10
N ILE A 143 -16.87 -9.34 -2.07
CA ILE A 143 -18.04 -10.17 -1.80
C ILE A 143 -18.90 -10.23 -3.07
N ASN A 144 -19.20 -11.43 -3.57
CA ASN A 144 -20.13 -11.61 -4.67
C ASN A 144 -21.56 -11.44 -4.16
N LYS A 145 -22.21 -10.33 -4.53
CA LYS A 145 -23.61 -10.00 -4.19
C LYS A 145 -24.59 -10.34 -5.32
N GLY A 146 -24.08 -10.93 -6.42
CA GLY A 146 -24.91 -11.38 -7.53
C GLY A 146 -25.55 -12.76 -7.29
N ASP A 147 -26.28 -13.21 -8.28
CA ASP A 147 -27.00 -14.49 -8.32
C ASP A 147 -26.26 -15.59 -9.12
N ALA A 148 -25.10 -15.27 -9.69
CA ALA A 148 -24.25 -16.19 -10.47
C ALA A 148 -22.80 -16.21 -9.96
N GLU A 149 -22.09 -17.33 -10.22
CA GLU A 149 -20.66 -17.44 -10.02
C GLU A 149 -19.91 -16.39 -10.83
N ARG A 150 -18.90 -15.75 -10.24
CA ARG A 150 -18.03 -14.77 -10.87
C ARG A 150 -16.57 -15.06 -10.56
N GLN A 151 -15.66 -14.74 -11.48
CA GLN A 151 -14.24 -14.73 -11.22
C GLN A 151 -13.74 -13.30 -11.04
N VAL A 152 -12.84 -13.09 -10.08
CA VAL A 152 -12.33 -11.76 -9.74
C VAL A 152 -11.00 -11.88 -9.02
N ALA A 153 -10.11 -10.89 -9.21
CA ALA A 153 -8.93 -10.69 -8.38
C ALA A 153 -8.95 -9.31 -7.71
N PRO A 154 -8.35 -9.16 -6.52
CA PRO A 154 -8.11 -7.87 -5.90
C PRO A 154 -6.95 -7.15 -6.59
N TRP A 155 -7.04 -5.82 -6.70
CA TRP A 155 -6.03 -4.98 -7.34
C TRP A 155 -5.89 -3.66 -6.60
N GLU A 156 -4.72 -3.44 -5.99
CA GLU A 156 -4.38 -2.21 -5.28
C GLU A 156 -3.45 -1.34 -6.11
N ILE A 157 -3.77 -0.05 -6.23
CA ILE A 157 -3.02 0.94 -7.01
C ILE A 157 -2.55 2.05 -6.07
N SER A 158 -1.25 2.23 -5.92
CA SER A 158 -0.65 3.27 -5.08
C SER A 158 0.15 4.25 -5.93
N ARG A 159 -0.18 5.52 -5.85
CA ARG A 159 0.50 6.57 -6.62
C ARG A 159 1.59 7.21 -5.78
N VAL A 160 2.81 7.18 -6.29
CA VAL A 160 3.97 7.83 -5.69
C VAL A 160 4.45 8.98 -6.58
N VAL A 161 5.21 9.91 -5.99
CA VAL A 161 5.79 11.02 -6.75
C VAL A 161 6.84 10.47 -7.73
N ALA A 162 6.84 11.00 -8.96
CA ALA A 162 7.89 10.72 -9.91
C ALA A 162 9.12 11.58 -9.58
N ASP A 163 9.93 11.14 -8.63
CA ASP A 163 11.15 11.80 -8.16
C ASP A 163 12.40 11.18 -8.81
N GLU A 164 13.35 12.01 -9.26
CA GLU A 164 14.61 11.55 -9.88
C GLU A 164 15.48 10.74 -8.92
N SER A 165 15.36 10.97 -7.61
CA SER A 165 15.98 10.15 -6.57
C SER A 165 15.17 8.89 -6.22
N GLY A 166 13.95 8.77 -6.77
CA GLY A 166 13.05 7.68 -6.50
C GLY A 166 13.51 6.38 -7.14
N LEU A 167 13.42 5.29 -6.40
CA LEU A 167 13.82 3.95 -6.83
C LEU A 167 12.69 2.97 -6.58
N ILE A 168 12.18 2.35 -7.66
CA ILE A 168 11.17 1.28 -7.59
C ILE A 168 11.89 -0.04 -7.81
N PHE A 169 11.56 -1.06 -7.01
CA PHE A 169 12.16 -2.36 -7.18
C PHE A 169 11.32 -3.49 -6.57
N PHE A 170 11.54 -4.68 -7.13
CA PHE A 170 10.93 -5.93 -6.70
C PHE A 170 11.83 -7.10 -7.10
N GLU A 171 11.65 -8.25 -6.46
CA GLU A 171 12.46 -9.44 -6.73
C GLU A 171 11.86 -10.20 -7.92
N ALA A 172 12.45 -9.97 -9.09
CA ALA A 172 12.19 -10.67 -10.35
C ALA A 172 13.34 -10.44 -11.32
N PRO A 173 13.61 -11.36 -12.26
CA PRO A 173 14.52 -11.10 -13.36
C PRO A 173 13.93 -10.09 -14.34
N VAL A 174 14.75 -9.19 -14.90
CA VAL A 174 14.30 -8.18 -15.89
C VAL A 174 13.70 -8.82 -17.14
N GLU A 175 14.18 -9.99 -17.52
CA GLU A 175 13.68 -10.78 -18.65
C GLU A 175 12.24 -11.25 -18.47
N GLY A 176 11.73 -11.30 -17.23
CA GLY A 176 10.35 -11.61 -16.89
C GLY A 176 9.39 -10.42 -16.99
N ILE A 177 9.90 -9.21 -17.24
CA ILE A 177 9.08 -8.00 -17.36
C ILE A 177 8.49 -7.88 -18.76
N THR A 178 7.19 -7.65 -18.86
CA THR A 178 6.47 -7.50 -20.14
C THR A 178 5.64 -6.22 -20.19
N PRO A 179 5.62 -5.45 -21.29
CA PRO A 179 6.48 -5.61 -22.48
C PRO A 179 7.96 -5.33 -22.19
N ALA A 180 8.84 -6.12 -22.80
CA ALA A 180 10.27 -5.99 -22.60
C ALA A 180 10.78 -4.59 -23.00
N GLY A 181 11.58 -3.97 -22.14
CA GLY A 181 12.24 -2.67 -22.40
C GLY A 181 11.33 -1.45 -22.46
N LEU A 182 10.01 -1.60 -22.24
CA LEU A 182 9.08 -0.46 -22.28
C LEU A 182 9.35 0.55 -21.15
N ILE A 183 9.68 0.07 -19.96
CA ILE A 183 10.24 0.85 -18.84
C ILE A 183 11.65 0.30 -18.61
N PRO A 184 12.70 1.15 -18.51
CA PRO A 184 14.09 0.70 -18.49
C PRO A 184 14.52 0.17 -17.10
N PHE A 185 13.89 -0.90 -16.66
CA PHE A 185 14.34 -1.64 -15.49
C PHE A 185 15.74 -2.21 -15.70
N LYS A 186 16.54 -2.21 -14.65
CA LYS A 186 17.90 -2.80 -14.62
C LYS A 186 17.93 -3.95 -13.63
N GLY A 187 18.52 -5.07 -14.03
CA GLY A 187 18.75 -6.23 -13.15
C GLY A 187 20.00 -6.03 -12.30
N GLU A 188 19.88 -6.09 -10.98
CA GLU A 188 21.01 -6.10 -10.05
C GLU A 188 20.66 -6.85 -8.77
N ALA A 189 21.60 -7.61 -8.23
CA ALA A 189 21.50 -8.34 -6.97
C ALA A 189 20.30 -9.31 -6.87
N GLY A 190 19.71 -9.75 -7.99
CA GLY A 190 18.55 -10.63 -8.04
C GLY A 190 17.20 -9.92 -8.03
N ALA A 191 17.17 -8.60 -8.21
CA ALA A 191 15.96 -7.80 -8.32
C ALA A 191 15.98 -6.92 -9.57
N SER A 192 14.80 -6.46 -9.98
CA SER A 192 14.59 -5.47 -11.04
C SER A 192 14.39 -4.10 -10.43
N TRP A 193 15.14 -3.11 -10.92
CA TRP A 193 15.25 -1.75 -10.39
C TRP A 193 14.91 -0.73 -11.46
N TYR A 194 14.10 0.26 -11.11
CA TYR A 194 13.79 1.38 -11.97
C TYR A 194 13.99 2.69 -11.23
N SER A 195 14.89 3.54 -11.76
CA SER A 195 15.03 4.94 -11.37
C SER A 195 14.23 5.79 -12.34
N PHE A 196 13.48 6.74 -11.80
CA PHE A 196 12.62 7.59 -12.62
C PHE A 196 13.39 8.35 -13.70
N GLU A 197 12.77 8.44 -14.85
CA GLU A 197 13.18 9.28 -15.98
C GLU A 197 11.95 10.00 -16.53
N GLN A 198 12.16 11.09 -17.27
CA GLN A 198 11.04 11.76 -17.93
C GLN A 198 10.42 10.85 -19.00
N ALA A 199 9.19 10.40 -18.77
CA ALA A 199 8.48 9.52 -19.69
C ALA A 199 7.90 10.31 -20.87
N PRO A 200 8.21 9.96 -22.13
CA PRO A 200 7.63 10.61 -23.31
C PRO A 200 6.17 10.28 -23.51
N GLN A 201 5.70 9.17 -22.94
CA GLN A 201 4.33 8.67 -23.02
C GLN A 201 4.00 7.82 -21.79
N ASN A 202 2.72 7.53 -21.60
CA ASN A 202 2.27 6.59 -20.58
C ASN A 202 2.81 5.18 -20.90
N ARG A 203 3.35 4.50 -19.88
CA ARG A 203 3.94 3.15 -20.01
C ARG A 203 3.49 2.30 -18.84
N LYS A 204 3.18 1.05 -19.12
CA LYS A 204 2.82 0.06 -18.09
C LYS A 204 3.54 -1.26 -18.36
N ILE A 205 4.03 -1.90 -17.31
CA ILE A 205 4.63 -3.23 -17.37
C ILE A 205 3.93 -4.20 -16.41
N ASN A 206 4.04 -5.47 -16.73
CA ASN A 206 3.63 -6.61 -15.94
C ASN A 206 4.86 -7.42 -15.53
N SER A 207 4.85 -7.96 -14.31
CA SER A 207 5.89 -8.87 -13.82
C SER A 207 5.32 -9.83 -12.78
N ASP A 208 5.88 -11.03 -12.74
CA ASP A 208 5.75 -11.95 -11.61
C ASP A 208 6.84 -11.57 -10.58
N GLY A 209 6.46 -11.43 -9.31
CA GLY A 209 7.35 -10.99 -8.24
C GLY A 209 7.62 -12.07 -7.19
N LYS A 210 7.87 -11.64 -5.96
CA LYS A 210 8.01 -12.51 -4.78
C LYS A 210 7.18 -11.99 -3.61
N GLY A 211 5.92 -11.57 -3.90
CA GLY A 211 4.96 -11.12 -2.89
C GLY A 211 5.32 -9.77 -2.27
N TRP A 212 6.12 -8.94 -2.94
CA TRP A 212 6.42 -7.58 -2.46
C TRP A 212 6.83 -6.63 -3.58
N LEU A 213 6.53 -5.35 -3.39
CA LEU A 213 6.92 -4.24 -4.26
C LEU A 213 7.37 -3.08 -3.39
N ALA A 214 8.50 -2.44 -3.71
CA ALA A 214 9.10 -1.39 -2.91
C ALA A 214 9.33 -0.10 -3.71
N TYR A 215 9.22 1.03 -2.99
CA TYR A 215 9.59 2.37 -3.45
C TYR A 215 10.46 3.05 -2.40
N ALA A 216 11.62 3.54 -2.81
CA ALA A 216 12.54 4.27 -1.95
C ALA A 216 12.72 5.68 -2.47
N ALA A 217 12.54 6.70 -1.62
CA ALA A 217 12.74 8.11 -1.94
C ALA A 217 12.94 8.92 -0.65
N ASP A 218 13.63 10.04 -0.71
CA ASP A 218 13.79 11.01 0.38
C ASP A 218 14.25 10.39 1.73
N GLY A 219 15.13 9.39 1.65
CA GLY A 219 15.66 8.69 2.83
C GLY A 219 14.66 7.73 3.50
N LEU A 220 13.58 7.39 2.82
CA LEU A 220 12.56 6.44 3.26
C LEU A 220 12.46 5.25 2.30
N LEU A 221 12.02 4.13 2.83
CA LEU A 221 11.70 2.91 2.08
C LEU A 221 10.28 2.47 2.43
N MET A 222 9.38 2.56 1.46
CA MET A 222 8.05 1.98 1.49
C MET A 222 8.08 0.58 0.90
N ILE A 223 7.51 -0.40 1.61
CA ILE A 223 7.37 -1.77 1.12
C ILE A 223 5.92 -2.19 1.25
N LYS A 224 5.37 -2.71 0.18
CA LYS A 224 4.06 -3.37 0.15
C LYS A 224 4.30 -4.87 0.06
N LYS A 225 3.91 -5.62 1.11
CA LYS A 225 4.03 -7.07 1.16
C LYS A 225 2.65 -7.71 1.03
N PHE A 226 2.53 -8.67 0.15
CA PHE A 226 1.29 -9.42 -0.14
C PHE A 226 1.61 -10.90 -0.37
N ALA A 227 0.62 -11.72 -0.69
CA ALA A 227 0.84 -13.13 -1.01
C ALA A 227 1.58 -13.25 -2.35
N ASP A 228 2.68 -14.02 -2.37
CA ASP A 228 3.41 -14.40 -3.58
C ASP A 228 2.51 -15.30 -4.45
N LEU A 229 2.35 -14.96 -5.71
CA LEU A 229 1.56 -15.71 -6.68
C LEU A 229 2.45 -16.56 -7.59
N THR A 230 1.92 -17.65 -8.06
CA THR A 230 2.50 -18.32 -9.22
C THR A 230 2.05 -17.64 -10.51
N PRO A 231 2.81 -17.72 -11.63
CA PRO A 231 2.47 -17.07 -12.89
C PRO A 231 1.08 -17.39 -13.48
N SER A 232 0.44 -18.47 -13.00
CA SER A 232 -0.88 -18.90 -13.46
C SER A 232 -2.06 -18.37 -12.62
N GLN A 233 -1.78 -17.70 -11.51
CA GLN A 233 -2.82 -17.25 -10.57
C GLN A 233 -3.37 -15.84 -10.83
N PRO A 234 -2.65 -14.89 -11.44
CA PRO A 234 -3.24 -13.62 -11.84
C PRO A 234 -4.39 -13.76 -12.83
N ALA A 235 -5.25 -12.74 -12.94
CA ALA A 235 -6.28 -12.69 -13.96
C ALA A 235 -5.66 -12.66 -15.38
N PRO A 236 -6.41 -13.13 -16.40
CA PRO A 236 -5.93 -13.11 -17.79
C PRO A 236 -5.46 -11.72 -18.22
N ASP A 237 -4.29 -11.66 -18.82
CA ASP A 237 -3.60 -10.44 -19.31
C ASP A 237 -3.11 -9.49 -18.19
N GLU A 238 -3.16 -9.93 -16.94
CA GLU A 238 -2.73 -9.18 -15.74
C GLU A 238 -1.52 -9.89 -15.07
N ALA A 239 -0.97 -9.27 -14.03
CA ALA A 239 0.17 -9.82 -13.30
C ALA A 239 0.12 -9.47 -11.79
N GLU A 240 0.90 -10.19 -11.00
CA GLU A 240 1.06 -9.93 -9.57
C GLU A 240 1.56 -8.51 -9.28
N ILE A 241 2.55 -8.06 -10.08
CA ILE A 241 3.13 -6.72 -10.00
C ILE A 241 2.94 -6.01 -11.32
N GLN A 242 2.47 -4.77 -11.24
CA GLN A 242 2.41 -3.87 -12.37
C GLN A 242 2.99 -2.51 -11.95
N VAL A 243 3.68 -1.86 -12.88
CA VAL A 243 4.16 -0.49 -12.70
C VAL A 243 3.69 0.34 -13.87
N TYR A 244 2.94 1.40 -13.58
CA TYR A 244 2.53 2.38 -14.57
C TYR A 244 3.31 3.68 -14.35
N VAL A 245 3.94 4.19 -15.41
CA VAL A 245 4.66 5.46 -15.42
C VAL A 245 3.87 6.45 -16.24
N ASN A 246 3.35 7.48 -15.59
CA ASN A 246 2.59 8.53 -16.28
C ASN A 246 3.50 9.39 -17.15
N GLN A 247 2.94 9.91 -18.24
CA GLN A 247 3.65 10.81 -19.14
C GLN A 247 4.16 12.05 -18.41
N GLY A 248 5.36 12.48 -18.77
CA GLY A 248 6.02 13.62 -18.12
C GLY A 248 6.61 13.22 -16.76
N LYS A 249 6.68 14.19 -15.84
CA LYS A 249 7.25 14.04 -14.50
C LYS A 249 6.16 14.29 -13.46
N THR A 250 5.21 13.38 -13.35
CA THR A 250 4.03 13.56 -12.49
C THR A 250 3.95 12.50 -11.38
N TYR A 251 3.54 11.29 -11.71
CA TYR A 251 3.39 10.18 -10.75
C TYR A 251 3.69 8.83 -11.39
N ILE A 252 3.93 7.86 -10.54
CA ILE A 252 4.06 6.46 -10.90
C ILE A 252 3.04 5.67 -10.08
N GLU A 253 2.40 4.65 -10.68
CA GLU A 253 1.56 3.71 -9.97
C GLU A 253 2.35 2.45 -9.64
N LEU A 254 2.34 2.12 -8.36
CA LEU A 254 2.80 0.85 -7.82
C LEU A 254 1.56 -0.02 -7.64
N GLU A 255 1.43 -1.03 -8.47
CA GLU A 255 0.24 -1.85 -8.52
C GLU A 255 0.56 -3.28 -8.07
N SER A 256 -0.33 -3.88 -7.29
CA SER A 256 -0.23 -5.27 -6.88
C SER A 256 -1.58 -5.95 -6.96
N GLN A 257 -1.59 -7.21 -7.38
CA GLN A 257 -2.80 -8.01 -7.54
C GLN A 257 -2.71 -9.29 -6.71
N GLY A 258 -3.87 -9.77 -6.28
CA GLY A 258 -4.02 -11.09 -5.69
C GLY A 258 -4.53 -12.13 -6.68
N GLU A 259 -4.74 -13.34 -6.18
CA GLU A 259 -5.18 -14.49 -6.99
C GLU A 259 -6.56 -14.28 -7.63
N TYR A 260 -6.70 -14.68 -8.89
CA TYR A 260 -7.96 -14.67 -9.65
C TYR A 260 -8.81 -15.89 -9.28
N LYS A 261 -9.83 -15.67 -8.47
CA LYS A 261 -10.68 -16.72 -7.88
C LYS A 261 -12.12 -16.66 -8.34
N LYS A 262 -12.74 -17.84 -8.39
CA LYS A 262 -14.19 -18.00 -8.51
C LYS A 262 -14.85 -17.77 -7.17
N LEU A 263 -15.95 -17.04 -7.19
CA LEU A 263 -16.81 -16.78 -6.05
C LEU A 263 -18.25 -17.14 -6.42
N ALA A 264 -18.84 -18.11 -5.73
CA ALA A 264 -20.28 -18.38 -5.82
C ALA A 264 -21.08 -17.18 -5.22
N PRO A 265 -22.39 -17.13 -5.47
CA PRO A 265 -23.27 -16.14 -4.82
C PRO A 265 -23.10 -16.13 -3.30
N GLY A 266 -22.83 -14.95 -2.73
CA GLY A 266 -22.58 -14.77 -1.29
C GLY A 266 -21.16 -15.09 -0.81
N GLU A 267 -20.32 -15.74 -1.62
CA GLU A 267 -18.92 -16.00 -1.25
C GLU A 267 -18.06 -14.74 -1.30
N SER A 268 -16.93 -14.79 -0.60
CA SER A 268 -15.98 -13.70 -0.52
C SER A 268 -14.53 -14.16 -0.69
N LEU A 269 -13.71 -13.25 -1.18
CA LEU A 269 -12.25 -13.36 -1.29
C LEU A 269 -11.62 -12.24 -0.48
N THR A 270 -10.77 -12.58 0.49
CA THR A 270 -9.96 -11.59 1.23
C THR A 270 -8.50 -11.69 0.81
N TRP A 271 -7.91 -10.56 0.53
CA TRP A 271 -6.50 -10.38 0.21
C TRP A 271 -5.90 -9.26 1.05
N THR A 272 -4.66 -9.41 1.49
CA THR A 272 -4.02 -8.46 2.42
C THR A 272 -2.74 -7.90 1.86
N VAL A 273 -2.49 -6.61 2.15
CA VAL A 273 -1.22 -5.93 1.91
C VAL A 273 -0.72 -5.33 3.21
N ASP A 274 0.47 -5.72 3.62
CA ASP A 274 1.17 -5.11 4.75
C ASP A 274 2.03 -3.94 4.24
N TRP A 275 1.74 -2.74 4.71
CA TRP A 275 2.41 -1.50 4.34
C TRP A 275 3.46 -1.15 5.37
N TYR A 276 4.73 -1.28 5.00
CA TYR A 276 5.88 -0.86 5.81
C TYR A 276 6.40 0.48 5.32
N LEU A 277 6.86 1.31 6.26
CA LEU A 277 7.57 2.55 5.95
C LEU A 277 8.67 2.76 6.98
N ILE A 278 9.91 2.74 6.53
CA ILE A 278 11.09 2.80 7.39
C ILE A 278 12.11 3.81 6.89
N PRO A 279 12.87 4.49 7.78
CA PRO A 279 13.96 5.35 7.38
C PRO A 279 15.16 4.52 6.86
N VAL A 280 15.81 5.03 5.82
CA VAL A 280 17.04 4.48 5.25
C VAL A 280 18.13 5.54 5.38
N LYS A 281 19.26 5.14 6.01
CA LYS A 281 20.42 6.04 6.21
C LYS A 281 21.42 5.98 5.05
N ASP A 282 21.32 4.92 4.26
CA ASP A 282 22.23 4.67 3.14
C ASP A 282 21.72 5.37 1.87
N GLU A 283 22.61 5.48 0.90
CA GLU A 283 22.26 5.95 -0.44
C GLU A 283 21.20 5.03 -1.08
N LEU A 284 20.19 5.63 -1.69
CA LEU A 284 19.08 4.92 -2.34
C LEU A 284 19.47 4.54 -3.77
N VAL A 285 20.32 3.52 -3.90
CA VAL A 285 20.76 2.98 -5.18
C VAL A 285 20.53 1.46 -5.24
N PRO A 286 20.42 0.88 -6.45
CA PRO A 286 20.38 -0.57 -6.62
C PRO A 286 21.51 -1.25 -5.86
N SER A 287 21.20 -2.14 -4.92
CA SER A 287 22.22 -2.80 -4.13
C SER A 287 21.66 -4.01 -3.37
N LYS A 288 22.54 -5.01 -3.15
CA LYS A 288 22.22 -6.15 -2.27
C LYS A 288 21.89 -5.71 -0.84
N LYS A 289 22.46 -4.58 -0.38
CA LYS A 289 22.20 -4.04 0.96
C LYS A 289 20.76 -3.58 1.10
N LEU A 290 20.25 -2.83 0.13
CA LEU A 290 18.86 -2.36 0.13
C LEU A 290 17.89 -3.53 -0.04
N LEU A 291 18.17 -4.50 -0.91
CA LEU A 291 17.39 -5.72 -1.04
C LEU A 291 17.32 -6.51 0.26
N ASN A 292 18.46 -6.72 0.93
CA ASN A 292 18.52 -7.40 2.22
C ASN A 292 17.71 -6.66 3.30
N LEU A 293 17.68 -5.31 3.26
CA LEU A 293 16.88 -4.52 4.18
C LEU A 293 15.38 -4.81 3.99
N VAL A 294 14.89 -4.86 2.74
CA VAL A 294 13.50 -5.29 2.44
C VAL A 294 13.23 -6.67 3.03
N GLN A 295 14.04 -7.66 2.65
CA GLN A 295 13.86 -9.06 3.07
C GLN A 295 13.90 -9.23 4.60
N LYS A 296 14.70 -8.42 5.31
CA LYS A 296 14.74 -8.40 6.77
C LYS A 296 13.50 -7.75 7.39
N THR A 297 12.99 -6.70 6.76
CA THR A 297 11.86 -5.92 7.27
C THR A 297 10.55 -6.71 7.19
N ILE A 298 10.36 -7.48 6.11
CA ILE A 298 9.11 -8.20 5.85
C ILE A 298 9.05 -9.61 6.46
N LYS A 299 10.10 -10.06 7.11
CA LYS A 299 10.14 -11.33 7.90
C LYS A 299 9.44 -11.15 9.25
#